data_96d378e809f37a94ee15f238cf62d04c
#
_entry.id   96d378e809f37a94ee15f238cf62d04c
#
_cell.length_a   1.000
_cell.length_b   1.000
_cell.length_c   1.000
_cell.angle_alpha   90.00
_cell.angle_beta   90.00
_cell.angle_gamma   90.00
#
_symmetry.space_group_name_H-M   'P 1'
#
loop_
_entity.id
_entity.type
_entity.pdbx_description
1 polymer ?
#
loop_
_entity_poly.entity_id
_entity_poly.type
_entity_poly.pdbx_seq_one_letter_code
_entity_poly.pdbx_strand_id
1 'polypeptide(L)' 'MKAEIWTIEQCPYCIKAKQLLDLFKVEYKERQGFHPDWKTVPYVTIDGNPVGGFVELTSFLRNL' A
#
# COMPACT_ATOMS: atom_id res chain seq x y z
N MET A 1 -4.77 12.06 5.41
CA MET A 1 -4.65 10.60 5.32
C MET A 1 -3.22 10.27 4.96
N LYS A 2 -2.55 9.47 5.77
CA LYS A 2 -1.17 9.07 5.54
C LYS A 2 -1.07 7.56 5.48
N ALA A 3 -0.38 7.07 4.46
CA ALA A 3 -0.20 5.64 4.26
C ALA A 3 1.24 5.23 4.54
N GLU A 4 1.41 3.95 4.88
CA GLU A 4 2.71 3.29 4.81
C GLU A 4 2.56 2.11 3.87
N ILE A 5 3.55 1.89 3.02
CA ILE A 5 3.51 0.79 2.07
C ILE A 5 4.81 -0.01 2.16
N TRP A 6 4.68 -1.32 2.31
CA TRP A 6 5.81 -2.24 2.32
C TRP A 6 5.96 -2.83 0.93
N THR A 7 7.16 -2.74 0.37
CA THR A 7 7.46 -3.15 -1.00
C THR A 7 8.78 -3.91 -1.05
N ILE A 8 8.98 -4.63 -2.16
CA ILE A 8 10.29 -5.20 -2.50
C ILE A 8 10.62 -4.79 -3.92
N GLU A 9 11.89 -5.03 -4.32
CA GLU A 9 12.31 -4.77 -5.69
C GLU A 9 11.58 -5.70 -6.66
N GLN A 10 11.40 -5.24 -7.89
CA GLN A 10 10.80 -6.02 -8.97
C GLN A 10 9.40 -6.53 -8.62
N CYS A 11 8.62 -5.67 -8.01
CA CYS A 11 7.25 -6.00 -7.61
C CYS A 11 6.27 -5.15 -8.43
N PRO A 12 5.66 -5.70 -9.48
CA PRO A 12 4.74 -4.92 -10.32
C PRO A 12 3.54 -4.37 -9.55
N TYR A 13 2.98 -5.14 -8.64
CA TYR A 13 1.84 -4.67 -7.85
C TYR A 13 2.23 -3.62 -6.83
N CYS A 14 3.48 -3.64 -6.36
CA CYS A 14 3.98 -2.57 -5.50
C CYS A 14 4.00 -1.24 -6.27
N ILE A 15 4.46 -1.29 -7.51
CA ILE A 15 4.48 -0.11 -8.38
C ILE A 15 3.05 0.40 -8.61
N LYS A 16 2.13 -0.52 -8.92
CA LYS A 16 0.73 -0.17 -9.13
C LYS A 16 0.10 0.44 -7.89
N ALA A 17 0.42 -0.11 -6.72
CA ALA A 17 -0.13 0.41 -5.46
C ALA A 17 0.37 1.83 -5.19
N LYS A 18 1.65 2.10 -5.44
CA LYS A 18 2.19 3.45 -5.27
C LYS A 18 1.56 4.43 -6.25
N GLN A 19 1.36 4.02 -7.50
CA GLN A 19 0.69 4.84 -8.49
C GLN A 19 -0.75 5.16 -8.07
N LEU A 20 -1.42 4.18 -7.50
CA LEU A 20 -2.80 4.36 -7.03
C LEU A 20 -2.86 5.37 -5.89
N LEU A 21 -1.92 5.27 -4.94
CA LEU A 21 -1.85 6.25 -3.86
C LEU A 21 -1.60 7.65 -4.40
N ASP A 22 -0.71 7.78 -5.37
CA ASP A 22 -0.45 9.07 -6.01
C ASP A 22 -1.70 9.61 -6.72
N LEU A 23 -2.42 8.75 -7.41
CA LEU A 23 -3.62 9.14 -8.12
C LEU A 23 -4.68 9.70 -7.18
N PHE A 24 -4.82 9.13 -6.00
CA PHE A 24 -5.77 9.60 -5.00
C PHE A 24 -5.18 10.67 -4.08
N LYS A 25 -3.94 11.11 -4.36
CA LYS A 25 -3.24 12.15 -3.61
C LYS A 25 -3.08 11.80 -2.13
N VAL A 26 -2.81 10.54 -1.86
CA VAL A 26 -2.54 10.04 -0.52
C VAL A 26 -1.03 10.09 -0.29
N GLU A 27 -0.59 10.80 0.74
CA GLU A 27 0.81 10.76 1.14
C GLU A 27 1.16 9.37 1.66
N TYR A 28 2.32 8.88 1.27
CA TYR A 28 2.76 7.58 1.77
C TYR A 28 4.26 7.57 2.05
N LYS A 29 4.63 6.68 2.96
CA LYS A 29 6.02 6.38 3.25
C LYS A 29 6.29 4.95 2.79
N GLU A 30 7.32 4.76 1.98
CA GLU A 30 7.67 3.44 1.48
C GLU A 30 8.68 2.79 2.42
N ARG A 31 8.42 1.53 2.76
CA ARG A 31 9.34 0.71 3.56
C ARG A 31 9.72 -0.51 2.74
N GLN A 32 11.00 -0.87 2.79
CA GLN A 32 11.50 -2.04 2.08
C GLN A 32 11.28 -3.29 2.91
N GLY A 33 10.82 -4.36 2.25
CA GLY A 33 10.66 -5.65 2.87
C GLY A 33 9.21 -5.98 3.19
N PHE A 34 9.02 -7.07 3.93
CA PHE A 34 7.71 -7.56 4.29
C PHE A 34 7.35 -7.08 5.69
N HIS A 35 6.07 -6.73 5.86
CA HIS A 35 5.56 -6.43 7.19
C HIS A 35 5.49 -7.74 8.00
N PRO A 36 5.81 -7.71 9.31
CA PRO A 36 5.78 -8.93 10.13
C PRO A 36 4.45 -9.65 10.15
N ASP A 37 3.36 -8.91 10.02
CA ASP A 37 2.00 -9.47 10.12
C ASP A 37 1.37 -9.76 8.76
N TRP A 38 2.16 -9.65 7.67
CA TRP A 38 1.61 -9.85 6.32
C TRP A 38 2.63 -10.59 5.48
N LYS A 39 2.18 -11.58 4.72
CA LYS A 39 3.09 -12.50 4.01
C LYS A 39 3.47 -12.04 2.62
N THR A 40 2.80 -11.06 2.07
CA THR A 40 3.00 -10.65 0.69
C THR A 40 3.22 -9.16 0.59
N VAL A 41 3.69 -8.70 -0.57
CA VAL A 41 3.80 -7.30 -0.90
C VAL A 41 2.99 -7.02 -2.16
N PRO A 42 2.45 -5.81 -2.32
CA PRO A 42 2.53 -4.70 -1.38
C PRO A 42 1.65 -4.91 -0.15
N TYR A 43 2.01 -4.27 0.94
CA TYR A 43 1.16 -4.21 2.12
C TYR A 43 1.03 -2.76 2.53
N VAL A 44 -0.19 -2.32 2.79
CA VAL A 44 -0.48 -0.91 3.01
C VAL A 44 -1.25 -0.73 4.30
N THR A 45 -0.85 0.28 5.08
CA THR A 45 -1.65 0.78 6.19
C THR A 45 -2.05 2.23 5.90
N ILE A 46 -3.21 2.64 6.39
CA ILE A 46 -3.70 4.01 6.25
C ILE A 46 -4.00 4.53 7.66
N ASP A 47 -3.33 5.62 8.02
CA ASP A 47 -3.46 6.24 9.34
C ASP A 47 -3.25 5.22 10.46
N GLY A 48 -2.30 4.30 10.26
CA GLY A 48 -1.97 3.26 11.22
C GLY A 48 -2.87 2.03 11.18
N ASN A 49 -3.91 2.03 10.37
CA ASN A 49 -4.84 0.90 10.28
C ASN A 49 -4.49 0.01 9.09
N PRO A 50 -4.45 -1.31 9.28
CA PRO A 50 -4.12 -2.21 8.18
C PRO A 50 -5.19 -2.20 7.09
N VAL A 51 -4.74 -2.08 5.85
CA VAL A 51 -5.61 -2.16 4.67
C VAL A 51 -5.40 -3.48 3.96
N GLY A 52 -4.15 -3.85 3.69
CA GLY A 52 -3.83 -5.10 3.02
C GLY A 52 -3.02 -4.87 1.77
N GLY A 53 -3.22 -5.73 0.77
CA GLY A 53 -2.50 -5.67 -0.48
C GLY A 53 -3.14 -4.74 -1.50
N PHE A 54 -2.75 -4.93 -2.76
CA PHE A 54 -3.21 -4.04 -3.84
C PHE A 54 -4.73 -4.10 -4.01
N VAL A 55 -5.31 -5.29 -3.97
CA VAL A 55 -6.77 -5.45 -4.15
C VAL A 55 -7.51 -4.73 -3.03
N GLU A 56 -7.09 -4.96 -1.80
CA GLU A 56 -7.70 -4.31 -0.64
C GLU A 56 -7.54 -2.79 -0.69
N LEU A 57 -6.37 -2.32 -1.12
CA LEU A 57 -6.13 -0.89 -1.25
C LEU A 57 -7.06 -0.27 -2.30
N THR A 58 -7.20 -0.94 -3.44
CA THR A 58 -8.10 -0.48 -4.50
C THR A 58 -9.52 -0.32 -3.97
N SER A 59 -10.01 -1.33 -3.28
CA SER A 59 -11.36 -1.30 -2.70
C SER A 59 -11.50 -0.18 -1.69
N PHE A 60 -10.51 -0.02 -0.81
CA PHE A 60 -10.51 1.02 0.20
C PHE A 60 -10.63 2.41 -0.43
N LEU A 61 -9.79 2.69 -1.42
CA LEU A 61 -9.75 4.02 -2.04
C LEU A 61 -11.00 4.30 -2.88
N ARG A 62 -11.56 3.28 -3.51
CA ARG A 62 -12.76 3.45 -4.32
C ARG A 62 -14.00 3.71 -3.47
N ASN A 63 -13.97 3.36 -2.20
CA ASN A 63 -15.09 3.53 -1.29
C ASN A 63 -14.95 4.73 -0.36
N LEU A 64 -13.99 5.61 -0.65
CA LEU A 64 -13.83 6.84 0.13
C LEU A 64 -14.97 7.83 -0.12
#